data_68e99ae5a01eb758607b9d154e3fd39a
#
_entry.id   68e99ae5a01eb758607b9d154e3fd39a
#
_cell.length_a   1.000
_cell.length_b   1.000
_cell.length_c   1.000
_cell.angle_alpha   90.00
_cell.angle_beta   90.00
_cell.angle_gamma   90.00
#
_symmetry.space_group_name_H-M   'P 1'
#
loop_
_entity.id
_entity.type
_entity.pdbx_description
1 polymer ?
#
loop_
_entity_poly.entity_id
_entity_poly.type
_entity_poly.pdbx_seq_one_letter_code
_entity_poly.pdbx_strand_id
1 'polypeptide(L)'
;MIRALALGLILGLLSACTQEVDMVGLREQIGDDPVIMLSTSTCGYCKRLRADLADWNVEFRDIDVESSRLGQYAYEMLEGRGVPILLVGDRTVHGYSPERARALLTAADLIPTPSKQ
;
A
#
# COMPACT_ATOMS: atom_id res chain seq x y z
N MET A 1 -6.77 64.14 -5.89
CA MET A 1 -7.71 63.00 -6.00
C MET A 1 -6.89 61.73 -6.27
N ILE A 2 -6.60 60.96 -5.26
CA ILE A 2 -5.86 59.70 -5.38
C ILE A 2 -6.90 58.57 -5.34
N ARG A 3 -7.14 57.92 -6.46
CA ARG A 3 -7.92 56.70 -6.50
C ARG A 3 -6.95 55.52 -6.26
N ALA A 4 -6.97 54.99 -5.08
CA ALA A 4 -6.27 53.77 -4.76
C ALA A 4 -7.04 52.58 -5.39
N LEU A 5 -6.49 52.00 -6.43
CA LEU A 5 -6.93 50.70 -6.94
C LEU A 5 -6.37 49.62 -6.05
N ALA A 6 -7.21 49.12 -5.18
CA ALA A 6 -6.89 47.90 -4.40
C ALA A 6 -6.95 46.70 -5.36
N LEU A 7 -5.79 46.28 -5.82
CA LEU A 7 -5.66 45.01 -6.54
C LEU A 7 -5.71 43.89 -5.52
N GLY A 8 -6.91 43.34 -5.36
CA GLY A 8 -7.10 42.16 -4.53
C GLY A 8 -6.40 40.96 -5.15
N LEU A 9 -5.25 40.60 -4.58
CA LEU A 9 -4.57 39.35 -4.90
C LEU A 9 -5.35 38.19 -4.26
N ILE A 10 -6.24 37.62 -5.06
CA ILE A 10 -6.88 36.33 -4.68
C ILE A 10 -5.84 35.25 -4.87
N LEU A 11 -5.10 34.96 -3.81
CA LEU A 11 -4.33 33.73 -3.71
C LEU A 11 -5.33 32.57 -3.60
N GLY A 12 -5.63 31.96 -4.73
CA GLY A 12 -6.37 30.69 -4.76
C GLY A 12 -5.52 29.63 -4.07
N LEU A 13 -5.87 29.32 -2.84
CA LEU A 13 -5.40 28.11 -2.17
C LEU A 13 -5.94 26.91 -2.93
N LEU A 14 -5.13 26.40 -3.86
CA LEU A 14 -5.32 25.06 -4.40
C LEU A 14 -5.04 24.09 -3.26
N SER A 15 -6.09 23.79 -2.49
CA SER A 15 -6.06 22.64 -1.58
C SER A 15 -6.01 21.40 -2.47
N ALA A 16 -4.80 20.91 -2.73
CA ALA A 16 -4.62 19.58 -3.25
C ALA A 16 -5.14 18.62 -2.18
N CYS A 17 -6.36 18.10 -2.36
CA CYS A 17 -6.88 17.00 -1.56
C CYS A 17 -6.09 15.76 -1.93
N THR A 18 -4.95 15.56 -1.28
CA THR A 18 -4.34 14.24 -1.16
C THR A 18 -5.26 13.46 -0.23
N GLN A 19 -6.03 12.56 -0.80
CA GLN A 19 -6.77 11.59 0.01
C GLN A 19 -5.75 10.63 0.60
N GLU A 20 -5.34 10.90 1.83
CA GLU A 20 -4.58 9.94 2.60
C GLU A 20 -5.48 8.76 2.91
N VAL A 21 -4.99 7.55 2.59
CA VAL A 21 -5.70 6.32 2.92
C VAL A 21 -5.78 6.20 4.43
N ASP A 22 -6.99 6.01 4.95
CA ASP A 22 -7.19 5.73 6.37
C ASP A 22 -6.72 4.30 6.69
N MET A 23 -5.42 4.18 6.98
CA MET A 23 -4.80 2.90 7.31
C MET A 23 -5.31 2.33 8.63
N VAL A 24 -5.69 3.17 9.58
CA VAL A 24 -6.24 2.72 10.87
C VAL A 24 -7.59 2.05 10.65
N GLY A 25 -8.51 2.74 9.97
CA GLY A 25 -9.82 2.19 9.64
C GLY A 25 -9.72 0.93 8.78
N LEU A 26 -8.80 0.91 7.83
CA LEU A 26 -8.55 -0.27 7.01
C LEU A 26 -8.10 -1.47 7.86
N ARG A 27 -7.12 -1.25 8.74
CA ARG A 27 -6.59 -2.30 9.63
C ARG A 27 -7.62 -2.85 10.61
N GLU A 28 -8.51 -2.00 11.11
CA GLU A 28 -9.63 -2.44 11.96
C GLU A 28 -10.51 -3.46 11.23
N GLN A 29 -10.66 -3.34 9.92
CA GLN A 29 -11.48 -4.24 9.11
C GLN A 29 -10.75 -5.50 8.69
N ILE A 30 -9.50 -5.38 8.25
CA ILE A 30 -8.76 -6.53 7.66
C ILE A 30 -7.88 -7.27 8.67
N GLY A 31 -7.62 -6.69 9.84
CA GLY A 31 -6.83 -7.33 10.91
C GLY A 31 -5.40 -6.82 11.01
N ASP A 32 -4.71 -7.34 12.03
CA ASP A 32 -3.41 -6.85 12.49
C ASP A 32 -2.22 -7.66 11.96
N ASP A 33 -2.44 -8.58 11.02
CA ASP A 33 -1.34 -9.34 10.43
C ASP A 33 -0.27 -8.38 9.89
N PRO A 34 1.00 -8.53 10.29
CA PRO A 34 2.06 -7.60 9.87
C PRO A 34 2.21 -7.51 8.36
N VAL A 35 1.97 -8.61 7.66
CA VAL A 35 2.07 -8.71 6.21
C VAL A 35 0.80 -9.29 5.63
N ILE A 36 0.16 -8.52 4.76
CA ILE A 36 -1.04 -8.95 4.03
C ILE A 36 -0.79 -8.74 2.54
N MET A 37 -1.10 -9.74 1.74
CA MET A 37 -1.08 -9.64 0.29
C MET A 37 -2.51 -9.68 -0.25
N LEU A 38 -2.85 -8.70 -1.09
CA LEU A 38 -4.06 -8.74 -1.91
C LEU A 38 -3.70 -9.37 -3.25
N SER A 39 -4.45 -10.37 -3.65
CA SER A 39 -4.14 -11.19 -4.81
C SER A 39 -5.37 -11.64 -5.57
N THR A 40 -5.17 -12.30 -6.70
CA THR A 40 -6.18 -13.11 -7.38
C THR A 40 -5.62 -14.50 -7.66
N SER A 41 -6.50 -15.46 -7.91
CA SER A 41 -6.10 -16.85 -8.16
C SER A 41 -5.35 -17.05 -9.48
N THR A 42 -5.56 -16.14 -10.45
CA THR A 42 -4.99 -16.23 -11.80
C THR A 42 -3.80 -15.31 -12.05
N CYS A 43 -3.36 -14.60 -11.02
CA CYS A 43 -2.30 -13.61 -11.13
C CYS A 43 -0.90 -14.24 -11.05
N GLY A 44 -0.16 -14.23 -12.15
CA GLY A 44 1.20 -14.77 -12.22
C GLY A 44 2.20 -14.04 -11.34
N TYR A 45 2.10 -12.72 -11.24
CA TYR A 45 2.97 -11.93 -10.36
C TYR A 45 2.65 -12.13 -8.88
N CYS A 46 1.39 -12.41 -8.54
CA CYS A 46 1.01 -12.80 -7.18
C CYS A 46 1.67 -14.11 -6.79
N LYS A 47 1.71 -15.07 -7.72
CA LYS A 47 2.41 -16.36 -7.52
C LYS A 47 3.90 -16.15 -7.27
N ARG A 48 4.54 -15.26 -8.02
CA ARG A 48 5.96 -14.91 -7.83
C ARG A 48 6.20 -14.28 -6.46
N LEU A 49 5.35 -13.34 -6.06
CA LEU A 49 5.49 -12.70 -4.76
C LEU A 49 5.29 -13.67 -3.60
N ARG A 50 4.34 -14.61 -3.72
CA ARG A 50 4.18 -15.69 -2.72
C ARG A 50 5.45 -16.52 -2.59
N ALA A 51 6.09 -16.86 -3.70
CA ALA A 51 7.34 -17.61 -3.70
C ALA A 51 8.47 -16.80 -3.06
N ASP A 52 8.59 -15.52 -3.38
CA ASP A 52 9.59 -14.64 -2.78
C ASP A 52 9.41 -14.53 -1.26
N LEU A 53 8.18 -14.31 -0.80
CA LEU A 53 7.89 -14.23 0.64
C LEU A 53 8.22 -15.55 1.37
N ALA A 54 7.93 -16.68 0.74
CA ALA A 54 8.28 -17.99 1.28
C ALA A 54 9.82 -18.18 1.35
N ASP A 55 10.54 -17.79 0.31
CA ASP A 55 12.01 -17.85 0.26
C ASP A 55 12.65 -16.94 1.31
N TRP A 56 12.02 -15.80 1.60
CA TRP A 56 12.49 -14.90 2.67
C TRP A 56 12.02 -15.32 4.05
N ASN A 57 11.28 -16.40 4.15
CA ASN A 57 10.74 -16.91 5.41
C ASN A 57 9.79 -15.94 6.11
N VAL A 58 8.98 -15.25 5.34
CA VAL A 58 7.98 -14.27 5.80
C VAL A 58 6.60 -14.91 5.83
N GLU A 59 5.99 -14.91 6.99
CA GLU A 59 4.57 -15.27 7.12
C GLU A 59 3.69 -14.10 6.65
N PHE A 60 2.65 -14.42 5.90
CA PHE A 60 1.73 -13.42 5.39
C PHE A 60 0.32 -13.98 5.27
N ARG A 61 -0.65 -13.10 5.32
CA ARG A 61 -2.04 -13.43 5.01
C ARG A 61 -2.32 -13.08 3.56
N ASP A 62 -2.90 -14.01 2.83
CA ASP A 62 -3.29 -13.84 1.43
C ASP A 62 -4.80 -13.63 1.36
N ILE A 63 -5.24 -12.51 0.80
CA ILE A 63 -6.65 -12.18 0.65
C ILE A 63 -6.96 -12.03 -0.83
N ASP A 64 -7.86 -12.85 -1.33
CA ASP A 64 -8.34 -12.80 -2.70
C ASP A 64 -9.33 -11.65 -2.89
N VAL A 65 -9.03 -10.74 -3.83
CA VAL A 65 -9.87 -9.56 -4.08
C VAL A 65 -11.09 -9.85 -4.94
N GLU A 66 -11.14 -10.97 -5.63
CA GLU A 66 -12.28 -11.35 -6.47
C GLU A 66 -13.34 -12.13 -5.70
N SER A 67 -12.92 -13.04 -4.81
CA SER A 67 -13.81 -13.94 -4.08
C SER A 67 -14.15 -13.49 -2.67
N SER A 68 -13.47 -12.50 -2.13
CA SER A 68 -13.62 -12.02 -0.76
C SER A 68 -14.15 -10.59 -0.73
N ARG A 69 -15.23 -10.36 0.00
CA ARG A 69 -15.73 -8.99 0.24
C ARG A 69 -14.71 -8.14 0.98
N LEU A 70 -14.01 -8.75 1.92
CA LEU A 70 -12.92 -8.09 2.65
C LEU A 70 -11.78 -7.70 1.72
N GLY A 71 -11.43 -8.59 0.79
CA GLY A 71 -10.42 -8.30 -0.25
C GLY A 71 -10.85 -7.17 -1.17
N GLN A 72 -12.11 -7.15 -1.60
CA GLN A 72 -12.65 -6.05 -2.43
C GLN A 72 -12.62 -4.73 -1.67
N TYR A 73 -13.05 -4.72 -0.42
CA TYR A 73 -13.02 -3.54 0.44
C TYR A 73 -11.59 -2.99 0.58
N ALA A 74 -10.64 -3.84 0.93
CA ALA A 74 -9.25 -3.44 1.06
C ALA A 74 -8.66 -2.91 -0.26
N TYR A 75 -8.97 -3.56 -1.36
CA TYR A 75 -8.54 -3.14 -2.69
C TYR A 75 -9.06 -1.75 -3.07
N GLU A 76 -10.32 -1.47 -2.79
CA GLU A 76 -10.93 -0.16 -3.04
C GLU A 76 -10.33 0.92 -2.12
N MET A 77 -10.17 0.61 -0.83
CA MET A 77 -9.58 1.53 0.14
C MET A 77 -8.14 1.90 -0.20
N LEU A 78 -7.38 0.96 -0.75
CA LEU A 78 -6.00 1.17 -1.19
C LEU A 78 -5.90 1.74 -2.61
N GLU A 79 -7.03 2.07 -3.23
CA GLU A 79 -7.09 2.58 -4.61
C GLU A 79 -6.38 1.64 -5.60
N GLY A 80 -6.64 0.34 -5.48
CA GLY A 80 -5.98 -0.69 -6.27
C GLY A 80 -6.21 -0.52 -7.77
N ARG A 81 -5.17 -0.71 -8.55
CA ARG A 81 -5.20 -0.72 -10.03
C ARG A 81 -4.72 -2.03 -10.61
N GLY A 82 -4.46 -2.99 -9.78
CA GLY A 82 -3.99 -4.31 -10.13
C GLY A 82 -3.50 -5.04 -8.89
N VAL A 83 -3.11 -6.27 -9.07
CA VAL A 83 -2.56 -7.13 -8.03
C VAL A 83 -1.19 -7.65 -8.47
N PRO A 84 -0.30 -8.02 -7.55
CA PRO A 84 -0.48 -8.01 -6.09
C PRO A 84 -0.41 -6.61 -5.49
N ILE A 85 -1.00 -6.44 -4.31
CA ILE A 85 -0.72 -5.33 -3.40
C ILE A 85 -0.21 -5.93 -2.10
N LEU A 86 1.00 -5.57 -1.71
CA LEU A 86 1.59 -6.01 -0.44
C LEU A 86 1.44 -4.91 0.60
N LEU A 87 0.84 -5.25 1.72
CA LEU A 87 0.68 -4.38 2.86
C LEU A 87 1.63 -4.84 3.97
N VAL A 88 2.56 -3.98 4.35
CA VAL A 88 3.52 -4.21 5.44
C VAL A 88 3.32 -3.12 6.49
N GLY A 89 2.69 -3.46 7.61
CA GLY A 89 2.26 -2.46 8.58
C GLY A 89 1.24 -1.50 7.98
N ASP A 90 1.58 -0.24 7.89
CA ASP A 90 0.79 0.84 7.28
C ASP A 90 1.29 1.25 5.89
N ARG A 91 2.28 0.53 5.33
CA ARG A 91 2.88 0.81 4.04
C ARG A 91 2.48 -0.22 3.00
N THR A 92 2.45 0.22 1.74
CA THR A 92 2.03 -0.62 0.62
C THR A 92 3.06 -0.63 -0.51
N VAL A 93 3.11 -1.78 -1.19
CA VAL A 93 3.74 -1.90 -2.51
C VAL A 93 2.66 -2.33 -3.49
N HIS A 94 2.38 -1.49 -4.47
CA HIS A 94 1.46 -1.80 -5.56
C HIS A 94 2.22 -2.45 -6.71
N GLY A 95 1.75 -3.61 -7.14
CA GLY A 95 2.38 -4.41 -8.19
C GLY A 95 3.54 -5.27 -7.67
N TYR A 96 4.17 -5.99 -8.59
CA TYR A 96 5.28 -6.86 -8.29
C TYR A 96 6.60 -6.08 -8.28
N SER A 97 7.14 -5.90 -7.10
CA SER A 97 8.45 -5.28 -6.89
C SER A 97 9.14 -5.94 -5.70
N PRO A 98 9.94 -6.98 -5.94
CA PRO A 98 10.63 -7.70 -4.85
C PRO A 98 11.60 -6.79 -4.09
N GLU A 99 12.24 -5.84 -4.77
CA GLU A 99 13.16 -4.89 -4.13
C GLU A 99 12.45 -3.97 -3.14
N ARG A 100 11.31 -3.41 -3.54
CA ARG A 100 10.50 -2.54 -2.66
C ARG A 100 9.86 -3.34 -1.53
N ALA A 101 9.38 -4.55 -1.82
CA ALA A 101 8.85 -5.45 -0.81
C ALA A 101 9.91 -5.78 0.25
N ARG A 102 11.12 -6.16 -0.16
CA ARG A 102 12.23 -6.41 0.76
C ARG A 102 12.59 -5.20 1.60
N ALA A 103 12.62 -4.02 0.99
CA ALA A 103 12.92 -2.78 1.70
C ALA A 103 11.92 -2.52 2.83
N LEU A 104 10.62 -2.68 2.58
CA LEU A 104 9.58 -2.53 3.60
C LEU A 104 9.68 -3.60 4.70
N LEU A 105 9.91 -4.85 4.32
CA LEU A 105 10.04 -5.95 5.26
C LEU A 105 11.28 -5.79 6.16
N THR A 106 12.39 -5.34 5.59
CA THR A 106 13.61 -5.01 6.36
C THR A 106 13.36 -3.85 7.32
N ALA A 107 12.72 -2.78 6.86
CA ALA A 107 12.40 -1.63 7.70
C ALA A 107 11.44 -1.99 8.86
N ALA A 108 10.61 -3.01 8.68
CA ALA A 108 9.69 -3.53 9.70
C ALA A 108 10.31 -4.64 10.58
N ASP A 109 11.60 -4.91 10.43
CA ASP A 109 12.34 -5.98 11.13
C ASP A 109 11.76 -7.38 10.93
N LEU A 110 11.11 -7.62 9.79
CA LEU A 110 10.51 -8.91 9.46
C LEU A 110 11.45 -9.84 8.69
N ILE A 111 12.51 -9.28 8.11
CA ILE A 111 13.63 -10.01 7.50
C ILE A 111 14.95 -9.36 7.89
N PRO A 112 16.05 -10.13 7.93
CA PRO A 112 17.37 -9.58 8.25
C PRO A 112 17.80 -8.52 7.23
N THR A 113 18.48 -7.49 7.72
CA THR A 113 19.18 -6.55 6.84
C THR A 113 20.28 -7.29 6.08
N PRO A 114 20.39 -7.10 4.74
CA PRO A 114 21.50 -7.72 4.01
C PRO A 114 22.83 -7.26 4.60
N SER A 115 23.64 -8.21 5.05
CA SER A 115 24.98 -7.88 5.51
C SER A 115 25.79 -7.38 4.30
N LYS A 116 26.36 -6.20 4.43
CA LYS A 116 27.37 -5.74 3.47
C LYS A 116 28.60 -6.63 3.63
N GLN A 117 28.83 -7.47 2.65
CA GLN A 117 30.13 -8.11 2.49
C GLN A 117 31.09 -7.17 1.77
#